data_bf4677cd4050fae0fb41ad3a54124561
#
_entry.id   bf4677cd4050fae0fb41ad3a54124561
#
_cell.length_a   1.000
_cell.length_b   1.000
_cell.length_c   1.000
_cell.angle_alpha   90.00
_cell.angle_beta   90.00
_cell.angle_gamma   90.00
#
_symmetry.space_group_name_H-M   'P 1'
#
loop_
_entity.id
_entity.type
_entity.pdbx_description
1 polymer ?
#
loop_
_entity_poly.entity_id
_entity_poly.type
_entity_poly.pdbx_seq_one_letter_code
_entity_poly.pdbx_strand_id
1 'polypeptide(L)'
;VSKASMAWNYSFWLGTISAALFLLLILSGLPLLFLYVPSVERAYQSVKDIEFVITFGSWIRAVHRIAAHGMVIVVFLHLVRVFLTGAYKNGVGRGQHREWNWVIGVVMLLVTLFLSFTGYLLPWDQLAFWAVTVGTNIASSIPAIGPTVRELLIGGRTIEQATLIRFYVLHVVILPLGLGVLFAYHMWRVRKDGGLARAEREAFLERPTET
;
A
#
# COMPACT_ATOMS: atom_id res chain seq x y z
N VAL A 1 -16.83 22.92 17.61
CA VAL A 1 -15.41 22.66 17.28
C VAL A 1 -14.78 23.99 16.99
N SER A 2 -13.78 24.40 17.78
CA SER A 2 -13.09 25.66 17.51
C SER A 2 -12.33 25.54 16.18
N LYS A 3 -12.30 26.65 15.39
CA LYS A 3 -11.56 26.66 14.12
C LYS A 3 -10.07 26.33 14.30
N ALA A 4 -9.52 26.57 15.48
CA ALA A 4 -8.13 26.24 15.82
C ALA A 4 -7.91 24.71 15.97
N SER A 5 -8.83 23.96 16.59
CA SER A 5 -8.70 22.50 16.69
C SER A 5 -8.82 21.84 15.32
N MET A 6 -9.61 22.40 14.42
CA MET A 6 -9.70 21.94 13.05
C MET A 6 -8.39 22.08 12.28
N ALA A 7 -7.66 23.17 12.43
CA ALA A 7 -6.48 23.48 11.62
C ALA A 7 -5.28 22.54 11.91
N TRP A 8 -5.10 22.08 13.13
CA TRP A 8 -3.98 21.22 13.52
C TRP A 8 -4.31 19.72 13.56
N ASN A 9 -5.60 19.37 13.64
CA ASN A 9 -6.05 17.97 13.70
C ASN A 9 -6.17 17.29 12.34
N TYR A 10 -5.97 18.03 11.28
CA TYR A 10 -5.98 17.46 9.94
C TYR A 10 -4.73 16.68 9.62
N SER A 11 -4.23 15.83 10.50
CA SER A 11 -3.31 14.75 10.17
C SER A 11 -2.33 15.08 9.05
N PHE A 12 -2.06 16.36 8.79
CA PHE A 12 -1.40 16.80 7.57
C PHE A 12 -2.05 16.20 6.31
N TRP A 13 -3.35 15.88 6.36
CA TRP A 13 -4.08 15.22 5.28
C TRP A 13 -3.48 13.86 4.86
N LEU A 14 -2.73 13.19 5.73
CA LEU A 14 -1.99 11.97 5.40
C LEU A 14 -2.86 10.89 4.75
N GLY A 15 -4.07 10.66 5.25
CA GLY A 15 -5.01 9.72 4.63
C GLY A 15 -5.47 10.14 3.22
N THR A 16 -5.70 11.44 3.01
CA THR A 16 -6.08 11.99 1.69
C THR A 16 -4.90 11.94 0.73
N ILE A 17 -3.68 12.27 1.20
CA ILE A 17 -2.46 12.16 0.41
C ILE A 17 -2.22 10.71 0.00
N SER A 18 -2.41 9.74 0.92
CA SER A 18 -2.31 8.31 0.59
C SER A 18 -3.29 7.90 -0.50
N ALA A 19 -4.54 8.38 -0.43
CA ALA A 19 -5.55 8.12 -1.45
C ALA A 19 -5.19 8.73 -2.81
N ALA A 20 -4.67 9.96 -2.82
CA ALA A 20 -4.19 10.62 -4.03
C ALA A 20 -2.98 9.90 -4.64
N LEU A 21 -2.04 9.46 -3.82
CA LEU A 21 -0.88 8.67 -4.27
C LEU A 21 -1.31 7.31 -4.82
N PHE A 22 -2.29 6.64 -4.20
CA PHE A 22 -2.83 5.39 -4.72
C PHE A 22 -3.46 5.58 -6.11
N LEU A 23 -4.26 6.63 -6.29
CA LEU A 23 -4.82 6.97 -7.61
C LEU A 23 -3.73 7.28 -8.64
N LEU A 24 -2.72 8.07 -8.25
CA LEU A 24 -1.58 8.40 -9.10
C LEU A 24 -0.79 7.15 -9.53
N LEU A 25 -0.63 6.18 -8.61
CA LEU A 25 0.01 4.89 -8.89
C LEU A 25 -0.79 4.07 -9.89
N ILE A 26 -2.11 4.03 -9.78
CA ILE A 26 -2.97 3.38 -10.79
C ILE A 26 -2.83 4.07 -12.14
N LEU A 27 -2.97 5.40 -12.20
CA LEU A 27 -2.92 6.16 -13.45
C LEU A 27 -1.55 6.08 -14.14
N SER A 28 -0.46 6.07 -13.38
CA SER A 28 0.89 5.91 -13.95
C SER A 28 1.23 4.45 -14.24
N GLY A 29 0.65 3.49 -13.52
CA GLY A 29 0.85 2.06 -13.74
C GLY A 29 0.16 1.53 -14.99
N LEU A 30 -0.99 2.08 -15.36
CA LEU A 30 -1.72 1.64 -16.56
C LEU A 30 -0.91 1.78 -17.87
N PRO A 31 -0.27 2.93 -18.17
CA PRO A 31 0.62 3.01 -19.35
C PRO A 31 1.80 2.05 -19.24
N LEU A 32 2.40 1.90 -18.07
CA LEU A 32 3.52 0.96 -17.85
C LEU A 32 3.10 -0.49 -18.10
N LEU A 33 1.88 -0.87 -17.75
CA LEU A 33 1.31 -2.19 -18.02
C LEU A 33 1.33 -2.53 -19.51
N PHE A 34 1.00 -1.56 -20.40
CA PHE A 34 1.00 -1.77 -21.84
C PHE A 34 2.40 -1.80 -22.46
N LEU A 35 3.36 -1.14 -21.84
CA LEU A 35 4.71 -0.99 -22.35
C LEU A 35 5.67 -2.08 -21.88
N TYR A 36 5.38 -2.67 -20.74
CA TYR A 36 6.22 -3.68 -20.11
C TYR A 36 5.96 -5.08 -20.67
N VAL A 37 7.03 -5.84 -20.92
CA VAL A 37 6.94 -7.23 -21.43
C VAL A 37 7.37 -8.20 -20.34
N PRO A 38 6.45 -8.98 -19.74
CA PRO A 38 6.75 -9.88 -18.61
C PRO A 38 7.37 -11.20 -19.09
N SER A 39 8.53 -11.13 -19.71
CA SER A 39 9.32 -12.31 -20.08
C SER A 39 10.76 -12.17 -19.58
N VAL A 40 11.39 -13.25 -19.15
CA VAL A 40 12.76 -13.22 -18.59
C VAL A 40 13.76 -12.69 -19.61
N GLU A 41 13.53 -12.91 -20.91
CA GLU A 41 14.38 -12.44 -22.00
C GLU A 41 14.21 -10.95 -22.28
N ARG A 42 13.01 -10.39 -22.06
CA ARG A 42 12.64 -9.05 -22.50
C ARG A 42 12.30 -8.06 -21.39
N ALA A 43 12.04 -8.54 -20.17
CA ALA A 43 11.62 -7.66 -19.06
C ALA A 43 12.62 -6.51 -18.83
N TYR A 44 13.90 -6.83 -18.69
CA TYR A 44 14.95 -5.83 -18.51
C TYR A 44 15.04 -4.85 -19.69
N GLN A 45 15.01 -5.37 -20.91
CA GLN A 45 15.08 -4.53 -22.11
C GLN A 45 13.84 -3.65 -22.24
N SER A 46 12.63 -4.16 -21.98
CA SER A 46 11.41 -3.35 -22.04
C SER A 46 11.42 -2.18 -21.05
N VAL A 47 12.01 -2.38 -19.86
CA VAL A 47 12.19 -1.27 -18.89
C VAL A 47 13.19 -0.24 -19.42
N LYS A 48 14.27 -0.67 -20.10
CA LYS A 48 15.21 0.25 -20.75
C LYS A 48 14.54 1.00 -21.91
N ASP A 49 13.71 0.34 -22.69
CA ASP A 49 12.96 0.96 -23.77
C ASP A 49 11.99 2.02 -23.24
N ILE A 50 11.30 1.74 -22.11
CA ILE A 50 10.48 2.73 -21.41
C ILE A 50 11.32 3.94 -20.97
N GLU A 51 12.52 3.70 -20.44
CA GLU A 51 13.36 4.77 -19.89
C GLU A 51 14.00 5.64 -20.98
N PHE A 52 14.46 5.04 -22.11
CA PHE A 52 15.33 5.71 -23.07
C PHE A 52 14.76 5.87 -24.47
N VAL A 53 13.73 5.09 -24.86
CA VAL A 53 13.22 5.05 -26.24
C VAL A 53 11.81 5.62 -26.34
N ILE A 54 10.94 5.30 -25.37
CA ILE A 54 9.53 5.68 -25.43
C ILE A 54 9.34 7.13 -24.98
N THR A 55 8.68 7.93 -25.83
CA THR A 55 8.37 9.32 -25.51
C THR A 55 7.56 9.41 -24.21
N PHE A 56 8.00 10.23 -23.26
CA PHE A 56 7.48 10.36 -21.88
C PHE A 56 7.59 9.09 -21.01
N GLY A 57 8.19 8.01 -21.49
CA GLY A 57 8.30 6.75 -20.74
C GLY A 57 9.09 6.91 -19.44
N SER A 58 10.25 7.58 -19.50
CA SER A 58 11.07 7.91 -18.31
C SER A 58 10.29 8.74 -17.28
N TRP A 59 9.50 9.70 -17.71
CA TRP A 59 8.69 10.53 -16.84
C TRP A 59 7.59 9.71 -16.16
N ILE A 60 6.81 8.90 -16.89
CA ILE A 60 5.76 8.05 -16.35
C ILE A 60 6.34 7.08 -15.31
N ARG A 61 7.47 6.44 -15.66
CA ARG A 61 8.16 5.51 -14.75
C ARG A 61 8.70 6.22 -13.50
N ALA A 62 9.27 7.42 -13.65
CA ALA A 62 9.75 8.21 -12.52
C ALA A 62 8.60 8.62 -11.58
N VAL A 63 7.47 9.09 -12.12
CA VAL A 63 6.26 9.42 -11.36
C VAL A 63 5.77 8.20 -10.58
N HIS A 64 5.67 7.04 -11.23
CA HIS A 64 5.24 5.80 -10.59
C HIS A 64 6.15 5.42 -9.43
N ARG A 65 7.47 5.43 -9.65
CA ARG A 65 8.47 5.07 -8.64
C ARG A 65 8.48 6.04 -7.46
N ILE A 66 8.47 7.35 -7.72
CA ILE A 66 8.47 8.37 -6.65
C ILE A 66 7.16 8.30 -5.85
N ALA A 67 6.02 8.14 -6.53
CA ALA A 67 4.74 7.96 -5.87
C ALA A 67 4.70 6.71 -4.98
N ALA A 68 5.35 5.60 -5.40
CA ALA A 68 5.45 4.39 -4.60
C ALA A 68 6.25 4.62 -3.31
N HIS A 69 7.40 5.30 -3.38
CA HIS A 69 8.15 5.68 -2.18
C HIS A 69 7.34 6.61 -1.27
N GLY A 70 6.69 7.62 -1.86
CA GLY A 70 5.81 8.53 -1.13
C GLY A 70 4.66 7.80 -0.45
N MET A 71 4.05 6.83 -1.12
CA MET A 71 2.96 6.01 -0.59
C MET A 71 3.37 5.25 0.67
N VAL A 72 4.51 4.57 0.66
CA VAL A 72 5.03 3.84 1.84
C VAL A 72 5.24 4.78 3.02
N ILE A 73 5.91 5.93 2.78
CA ILE A 73 6.19 6.91 3.82
C ILE A 73 4.89 7.48 4.40
N VAL A 74 3.99 7.92 3.54
CA VAL A 74 2.76 8.62 3.97
C VAL A 74 1.79 7.66 4.67
N VAL A 75 1.63 6.42 4.19
CA VAL A 75 0.78 5.41 4.85
C VAL A 75 1.34 5.03 6.22
N PHE A 76 2.67 4.87 6.32
CA PHE A 76 3.32 4.60 7.61
C PHE A 76 3.09 5.76 8.60
N LEU A 77 3.34 6.99 8.18
CA LEU A 77 3.10 8.17 9.02
C LEU A 77 1.62 8.32 9.40
N HIS A 78 0.70 8.00 8.48
CA HIS A 78 -0.73 7.98 8.77
C HIS A 78 -1.07 6.98 9.87
N LEU A 79 -0.57 5.74 9.78
CA LEU A 79 -0.78 4.70 10.78
C LEU A 79 -0.24 5.12 12.15
N VAL A 80 1.01 5.59 12.20
CA VAL A 80 1.66 6.08 13.44
C VAL A 80 0.84 7.21 14.06
N ARG A 81 0.40 8.16 13.27
CA ARG A 81 -0.40 9.28 13.78
C ARG A 81 -1.74 8.81 14.35
N VAL A 82 -2.48 7.95 13.64
CA VAL A 82 -3.75 7.40 14.13
C VAL A 82 -3.55 6.69 15.47
N PHE A 83 -2.43 5.98 15.63
CA PHE A 83 -2.06 5.31 16.88
C PHE A 83 -1.75 6.32 17.99
N LEU A 84 -0.84 7.26 17.76
CA LEU A 84 -0.39 8.22 18.76
C LEU A 84 -1.50 9.17 19.25
N THR A 85 -2.43 9.53 18.38
CA THR A 85 -3.59 10.37 18.72
C THR A 85 -4.72 9.59 19.39
N GLY A 86 -4.62 8.26 19.47
CA GLY A 86 -5.69 7.43 20.00
C GLY A 86 -6.97 7.41 19.15
N ALA A 87 -6.88 7.88 17.90
CA ALA A 87 -8.04 7.97 16.99
C ALA A 87 -8.64 6.61 16.61
N TYR A 88 -7.91 5.54 16.83
CA TYR A 88 -8.37 4.16 16.66
C TYR A 88 -9.26 3.67 17.81
N LYS A 89 -9.25 4.34 18.98
CA LYS A 89 -10.03 3.91 20.13
C LYS A 89 -11.52 4.13 19.89
N ASN A 90 -12.33 3.18 20.34
CA ASN A 90 -13.78 3.33 20.33
C ASN A 90 -14.17 4.40 21.37
N GLY A 91 -15.09 5.31 20.98
CA GLY A 91 -15.68 6.26 21.91
C GLY A 91 -16.80 5.62 22.76
N VAL A 92 -17.38 6.41 23.67
CA VAL A 92 -18.57 6.01 24.43
C VAL A 92 -19.77 5.95 23.50
N GLY A 93 -20.07 4.78 22.96
CA GLY A 93 -21.19 4.57 22.05
C GLY A 93 -21.20 3.16 21.45
N ARG A 94 -22.39 2.57 21.36
CA ARG A 94 -22.56 1.24 20.76
C ARG A 94 -22.35 1.31 19.23
N GLY A 95 -21.60 0.37 18.69
CA GLY A 95 -21.47 0.15 17.24
C GLY A 95 -20.27 0.82 16.57
N GLN A 96 -19.36 1.44 17.30
CA GLN A 96 -18.09 1.90 16.76
C GLN A 96 -17.10 0.72 16.66
N HIS A 97 -16.42 0.61 15.53
CA HIS A 97 -15.42 -0.43 15.29
C HIS A 97 -14.12 0.20 14.76
N ARG A 98 -13.67 1.29 15.40
CA ARG A 98 -12.47 2.05 15.01
C ARG A 98 -11.20 1.22 15.17
N GLU A 99 -11.12 0.40 16.22
CA GLU A 99 -10.01 -0.52 16.43
C GLU A 99 -9.87 -1.52 15.29
N TRP A 100 -11.01 -2.07 14.83
CA TRP A 100 -11.02 -2.96 13.68
C TRP A 100 -10.60 -2.25 12.40
N ASN A 101 -11.05 -1.01 12.21
CA ASN A 101 -10.64 -0.20 11.06
C ASN A 101 -9.14 0.14 11.08
N TRP A 102 -8.54 0.28 12.27
CA TRP A 102 -7.10 0.42 12.42
C TRP A 102 -6.35 -0.85 12.02
N VAL A 103 -6.84 -2.03 12.42
CA VAL A 103 -6.27 -3.33 11.98
C VAL A 103 -6.30 -3.44 10.46
N ILE A 104 -7.39 -3.03 9.81
CA ILE A 104 -7.47 -2.97 8.34
C ILE A 104 -6.40 -2.02 7.78
N GLY A 105 -6.17 -0.88 8.42
CA GLY A 105 -5.09 0.04 8.07
C GLY A 105 -3.70 -0.60 8.14
N VAL A 106 -3.45 -1.46 9.14
CA VAL A 106 -2.20 -2.24 9.25
C VAL A 106 -2.09 -3.24 8.08
N VAL A 107 -3.16 -3.95 7.76
CA VAL A 107 -3.19 -4.88 6.62
C VAL A 107 -2.93 -4.11 5.31
N MET A 108 -3.53 -2.92 5.12
CA MET A 108 -3.28 -2.08 3.96
C MET A 108 -1.81 -1.65 3.86
N LEU A 109 -1.15 -1.31 4.96
CA LEU A 109 0.28 -1.03 4.98
C LEU A 109 1.10 -2.25 4.53
N LEU A 110 0.80 -3.45 5.05
CA LEU A 110 1.47 -4.69 4.63
C LEU A 110 1.29 -4.97 3.14
N VAL A 111 0.08 -4.79 2.61
CA VAL A 111 -0.19 -4.91 1.17
C VAL A 111 0.58 -3.85 0.37
N THR A 112 0.70 -2.62 0.87
CA THR A 112 1.49 -1.55 0.22
C THR A 112 2.98 -1.90 0.18
N LEU A 113 3.54 -2.45 1.26
CA LEU A 113 4.92 -2.92 1.29
C LEU A 113 5.13 -4.08 0.29
N PHE A 114 4.17 -5.00 0.23
CA PHE A 114 4.24 -6.12 -0.71
C PHE A 114 4.08 -5.65 -2.17
N LEU A 115 3.23 -4.64 -2.44
CA LEU A 115 3.16 -3.96 -3.74
C LEU A 115 4.52 -3.35 -4.12
N SER A 116 5.16 -2.64 -3.21
CA SER A 116 6.49 -2.06 -3.45
C SER A 116 7.53 -3.14 -3.76
N PHE A 117 7.51 -4.24 -3.02
CA PHE A 117 8.39 -5.38 -3.25
C PHE A 117 8.15 -6.02 -4.62
N THR A 118 6.90 -6.37 -4.94
CA THR A 118 6.57 -7.01 -6.22
C THR A 118 6.90 -6.12 -7.42
N GLY A 119 6.68 -4.80 -7.32
CA GLY A 119 7.03 -3.84 -8.38
C GLY A 119 8.55 -3.69 -8.56
N TYR A 120 9.31 -3.74 -7.47
CA TYR A 120 10.77 -3.71 -7.53
C TYR A 120 11.37 -4.92 -8.28
N LEU A 121 10.68 -6.04 -8.31
CA LEU A 121 11.13 -7.26 -8.98
C LEU A 121 10.92 -7.25 -10.50
N LEU A 122 10.01 -6.43 -11.03
CA LEU A 122 9.62 -6.47 -12.44
C LEU A 122 10.74 -6.11 -13.44
N PRO A 123 11.71 -5.22 -13.15
CA PRO A 123 12.84 -4.99 -14.05
C PRO A 123 13.67 -6.23 -14.36
N TRP A 124 13.58 -7.26 -13.55
CA TRP A 124 14.26 -8.54 -13.70
C TRP A 124 15.78 -8.42 -13.92
N ASP A 125 16.36 -7.41 -13.27
CA ASP A 125 17.80 -7.21 -13.20
C ASP A 125 18.41 -8.07 -12.08
N GLN A 126 19.72 -7.98 -11.92
CA GLN A 126 20.44 -8.76 -10.90
C GLN A 126 19.96 -8.44 -9.47
N LEU A 127 19.62 -7.19 -9.18
CA LEU A 127 19.11 -6.80 -7.87
C LEU A 127 17.73 -7.39 -7.62
N ALA A 128 16.85 -7.38 -8.62
CA ALA A 128 15.53 -8.01 -8.57
C ALA A 128 15.64 -9.53 -8.35
N PHE A 129 16.54 -10.20 -9.07
CA PHE A 129 16.78 -11.65 -8.91
C PHE A 129 17.22 -12.00 -7.48
N TRP A 130 18.14 -11.25 -6.90
CA TRP A 130 18.56 -11.48 -5.52
C TRP A 130 17.46 -11.12 -4.52
N ALA A 131 16.69 -10.09 -4.75
CA ALA A 131 15.57 -9.73 -3.89
C ALA A 131 14.48 -10.82 -3.86
N VAL A 132 14.13 -11.38 -5.02
CA VAL A 132 13.16 -12.50 -5.07
C VAL A 132 13.73 -13.74 -4.40
N THR A 133 15.01 -14.03 -4.58
CA THR A 133 15.70 -15.16 -3.94
C THR A 133 15.64 -15.04 -2.41
N VAL A 134 16.05 -13.90 -1.87
CA VAL A 134 16.05 -13.66 -0.43
C VAL A 134 14.62 -13.62 0.12
N GLY A 135 13.71 -12.88 -0.53
CA GLY A 135 12.32 -12.76 -0.08
C GLY A 135 11.58 -14.10 -0.05
N THR A 136 11.76 -14.94 -1.06
CA THR A 136 11.14 -16.27 -1.10
C THR A 136 11.79 -17.25 -0.13
N ASN A 137 13.09 -17.12 0.16
CA ASN A 137 13.73 -17.90 1.21
C ASN A 137 13.26 -17.50 2.61
N ILE A 138 13.04 -16.20 2.87
CA ILE A 138 12.42 -15.74 4.11
C ILE A 138 11.00 -16.32 4.23
N ALA A 139 10.21 -16.27 3.17
CA ALA A 139 8.87 -16.90 3.17
C ALA A 139 8.95 -18.41 3.44
N SER A 140 9.97 -19.09 2.91
CA SER A 140 10.19 -20.53 3.15
C SER A 140 10.50 -20.87 4.61
N SER A 141 10.99 -19.93 5.41
CA SER A 141 11.32 -20.14 6.83
C SER A 141 10.09 -20.12 7.77
N ILE A 142 8.91 -19.82 7.26
CA ILE A 142 7.67 -19.86 8.04
C ILE A 142 7.38 -21.31 8.43
N PRO A 143 7.24 -21.63 9.74
CA PRO A 143 6.99 -23.00 10.18
C PRO A 143 5.74 -23.61 9.52
N ALA A 144 5.80 -24.88 9.18
CA ALA A 144 4.75 -25.72 8.59
C ALA A 144 4.34 -25.34 7.15
N ILE A 145 4.19 -24.06 6.80
CA ILE A 145 3.65 -23.64 5.50
C ILE A 145 4.69 -22.99 4.57
N GLY A 146 5.87 -22.64 5.08
CA GLY A 146 6.88 -21.88 4.35
C GLY A 146 7.30 -22.47 3.01
N PRO A 147 7.64 -23.77 2.93
CA PRO A 147 8.00 -24.40 1.66
C PRO A 147 6.88 -24.32 0.62
N THR A 148 5.62 -24.51 1.02
CA THR A 148 4.45 -24.41 0.14
C THR A 148 4.24 -22.96 -0.34
N VAL A 149 4.40 -21.97 0.57
CA VAL A 149 4.30 -20.56 0.21
C VAL A 149 5.40 -20.18 -0.79
N ARG A 150 6.64 -20.64 -0.57
CA ARG A 150 7.75 -20.42 -1.50
C ARG A 150 7.45 -21.03 -2.87
N GLU A 151 7.03 -22.28 -2.93
CA GLU A 151 6.69 -22.96 -4.19
C GLU A 151 5.55 -22.26 -4.93
N LEU A 152 4.53 -21.81 -4.20
CA LEU A 152 3.44 -21.01 -4.78
C LEU A 152 3.96 -19.70 -5.37
N LEU A 153 4.85 -18.98 -4.69
CA LEU A 153 5.41 -17.72 -5.17
C LEU A 153 6.33 -17.90 -6.38
N ILE A 154 7.21 -18.90 -6.33
CA ILE A 154 8.17 -19.16 -7.41
C ILE A 154 7.48 -19.82 -8.60
N GLY A 155 6.54 -20.70 -8.36
CA GLY A 155 5.84 -21.45 -9.42
C GLY A 155 6.59 -22.66 -9.94
N GLY A 156 7.56 -23.16 -9.15
CA GLY A 156 8.40 -24.28 -9.49
C GLY A 156 9.55 -24.44 -8.50
N ARG A 157 10.60 -25.11 -8.92
CA ARG A 157 11.80 -25.32 -8.09
C ARG A 157 12.82 -24.19 -8.24
N THR A 158 12.82 -23.52 -9.38
CA THR A 158 13.79 -22.50 -9.81
C THR A 158 13.09 -21.17 -10.05
N ILE A 159 13.85 -20.09 -9.87
CA ILE A 159 13.38 -18.71 -10.14
C ILE A 159 13.54 -18.45 -11.63
N GLU A 160 12.41 -18.47 -12.35
CA GLU A 160 12.37 -18.42 -13.81
C GLU A 160 11.12 -17.66 -14.30
N GLN A 161 10.73 -17.88 -15.53
CA GLN A 161 9.58 -17.25 -16.19
C GLN A 161 8.28 -17.36 -15.35
N ALA A 162 8.02 -18.51 -14.75
CA ALA A 162 6.84 -18.72 -13.91
C ALA A 162 6.82 -17.77 -12.70
N THR A 163 7.98 -17.50 -12.13
CA THR A 163 8.15 -16.56 -11.02
C THR A 163 7.83 -15.14 -11.46
N LEU A 164 8.42 -14.69 -12.56
CA LEU A 164 8.21 -13.35 -13.08
C LEU A 164 6.72 -13.09 -13.38
N ILE A 165 6.04 -14.02 -14.05
CA ILE A 165 4.61 -13.89 -14.35
C ILE A 165 3.78 -13.77 -13.07
N ARG A 166 4.07 -14.54 -12.03
CA ARG A 166 3.33 -14.48 -10.77
C ARG A 166 3.51 -13.14 -10.07
N PHE A 167 4.73 -12.66 -9.95
CA PHE A 167 4.98 -11.34 -9.38
C PHE A 167 4.38 -10.20 -10.23
N TYR A 168 4.37 -10.34 -11.54
CA TYR A 168 3.68 -9.41 -12.44
C TYR A 168 2.17 -9.39 -12.17
N VAL A 169 1.50 -10.54 -12.16
CA VAL A 169 0.06 -10.63 -11.89
C VAL A 169 -0.27 -10.14 -10.47
N LEU A 170 0.54 -10.48 -9.49
CA LEU A 170 0.40 -9.93 -8.12
C LEU A 170 0.46 -8.41 -8.12
N HIS A 171 1.45 -7.81 -8.80
CA HIS A 171 1.67 -6.38 -8.79
C HIS A 171 0.60 -5.59 -9.55
N VAL A 172 0.19 -6.07 -10.73
CA VAL A 172 -0.70 -5.30 -11.62
C VAL A 172 -2.19 -5.59 -11.43
N VAL A 173 -2.54 -6.74 -10.86
CA VAL A 173 -3.94 -7.16 -10.72
C VAL A 173 -4.31 -7.42 -9.26
N ILE A 174 -3.72 -8.45 -8.65
CA ILE A 174 -4.24 -9.00 -7.39
C ILE A 174 -4.08 -8.00 -6.25
N LEU A 175 -2.88 -7.48 -6.05
CA LEU A 175 -2.60 -6.58 -4.93
C LEU A 175 -3.27 -5.20 -5.09
N PRO A 176 -3.27 -4.54 -6.28
CA PRO A 176 -3.98 -3.28 -6.45
C PRO A 176 -5.49 -3.41 -6.27
N LEU A 177 -6.11 -4.48 -6.79
CA LEU A 177 -7.53 -4.74 -6.57
C LEU A 177 -7.84 -5.03 -5.11
N GLY A 178 -7.03 -5.88 -4.46
CA GLY A 178 -7.15 -6.17 -3.04
C GLY A 178 -7.01 -4.91 -2.17
N LEU A 179 -6.01 -4.06 -2.46
CA LEU A 179 -5.85 -2.79 -1.77
C LEU A 179 -7.03 -1.85 -2.03
N GLY A 180 -7.57 -1.81 -3.26
CA GLY A 180 -8.75 -1.02 -3.61
C GLY A 180 -10.00 -1.42 -2.81
N VAL A 181 -10.24 -2.73 -2.66
CA VAL A 181 -11.35 -3.26 -1.84
C VAL A 181 -11.16 -2.91 -0.37
N LEU A 182 -9.96 -3.12 0.17
CA LEU A 182 -9.64 -2.75 1.55
C LEU A 182 -9.78 -1.25 1.77
N PHE A 183 -9.32 -0.43 0.83
CA PHE A 183 -9.44 1.03 0.88
C PHE A 183 -10.91 1.48 0.87
N ALA A 184 -11.74 0.91 -0.01
CA ALA A 184 -13.17 1.22 -0.07
C ALA A 184 -13.86 0.87 1.26
N TYR A 185 -13.57 -0.29 1.84
CA TYR A 185 -14.08 -0.69 3.14
C TYR A 185 -13.57 0.22 4.27
N HIS A 186 -12.28 0.53 4.28
CA HIS A 186 -11.67 1.45 5.26
C HIS A 186 -12.35 2.82 5.24
N MET A 187 -12.56 3.39 4.06
CA MET A 187 -13.23 4.69 3.90
C MET A 187 -14.71 4.65 4.28
N TRP A 188 -15.40 3.54 3.99
CA TRP A 188 -16.76 3.34 4.45
C TRP A 188 -16.84 3.33 5.98
N ARG A 189 -15.90 2.62 6.64
CA ARG A 189 -15.81 2.60 8.11
C ARG A 189 -15.51 3.98 8.69
N VAL A 190 -14.54 4.71 8.12
CA VAL A 190 -14.22 6.08 8.57
C VAL A 190 -15.46 6.97 8.54
N ARG A 191 -16.29 6.89 7.49
CA ARG A 191 -17.54 7.66 7.40
C ARG A 191 -18.58 7.20 8.42
N LYS A 192 -18.75 5.89 8.57
CA LYS A 192 -19.73 5.29 9.48
C LYS A 192 -19.41 5.59 10.94
N ASP A 193 -18.16 5.51 11.33
CA ASP A 193 -17.71 5.74 12.70
C ASP A 193 -17.46 7.23 13.04
N GLY A 194 -17.76 8.13 12.11
CA GLY A 194 -17.72 9.58 12.30
C GLY A 194 -16.35 10.24 12.23
N GLY A 195 -15.32 9.51 11.79
CA GLY A 195 -13.94 10.03 11.64
C GLY A 195 -13.35 10.58 12.94
N LEU A 196 -12.29 11.39 12.80
CA LEU A 196 -11.59 12.02 13.94
C LEU A 196 -12.45 13.09 14.65
N ALA A 197 -13.24 13.85 13.89
CA ALA A 197 -14.04 14.97 14.43
C ALA A 197 -15.10 14.54 15.44
N ARG A 198 -15.60 13.30 15.36
CA ARG A 198 -16.60 12.79 16.29
C ARG A 198 -16.00 12.40 17.64
N ALA A 199 -14.80 11.83 17.64
CA ALA A 199 -14.10 11.49 18.89
C ALA A 199 -13.77 12.72 19.74
N GLU A 200 -13.37 13.83 19.10
CA GLU A 200 -13.11 15.09 19.77
C GLU A 200 -14.39 15.73 20.34
N ARG A 201 -15.49 15.65 19.60
CA ARG A 201 -16.79 16.17 20.05
C ARG A 201 -17.31 15.41 21.27
N GLU A 202 -17.20 14.08 21.27
CA GLU A 202 -17.58 13.25 22.41
C GLU A 202 -16.70 13.53 23.63
N ALA A 203 -15.39 13.62 23.47
CA ALA A 203 -14.46 13.99 24.55
C ALA A 203 -14.68 15.41 25.08
N PHE A 204 -15.17 16.35 24.24
CA PHE A 204 -15.54 17.70 24.68
C PHE A 204 -16.84 17.70 25.51
N LEU A 205 -17.83 16.90 25.12
CA LEU A 205 -19.10 16.80 25.83
C LEU A 205 -18.99 16.07 27.18
N GLU A 206 -17.97 15.21 27.33
CA GLU A 206 -17.71 14.46 28.56
C GLU A 206 -16.83 15.21 29.58
N ARG A 207 -16.30 16.39 29.24
CA ARG A 207 -15.58 17.21 30.21
C ARG A 207 -16.56 17.68 31.29
N PRO A 208 -16.27 17.45 32.61
CA PRO A 208 -17.06 18.04 33.67
C PRO A 208 -17.11 19.56 33.45
N THR A 209 -18.29 20.12 33.50
CA THR A 209 -18.44 21.57 33.59
C THR A 209 -17.84 21.98 34.93
N GLU A 210 -16.62 22.53 34.92
CA GLU A 210 -16.05 23.18 36.08
C GLU A 210 -17.01 24.30 36.48
N THR A 211 -17.81 24.04 37.52
CA THR A 211 -18.63 25.05 38.22
C THR A 211 -17.80 25.73 39.26
#